data_6d85f97f0e6c4c198dc3d0a3b2344fcb
#
_entry.id   6d85f97f0e6c4c198dc3d0a3b2344fcb
#
_cell.length_a   1.000
_cell.length_b   1.000
_cell.length_c   1.000
_cell.angle_alpha   90.00
_cell.angle_beta   90.00
_cell.angle_gamma   90.00
#
_symmetry.space_group_name_H-M   'P 1'
#
loop_
_entity.id
_entity.type
_entity.pdbx_description
1 polymer ?
#
loop_
_entity_poly.entity_id
_entity_poly.type
_entity_poly.pdbx_seq_one_letter_code
_entity_poly.pdbx_strand_id
1 'polypeptide(L)'
;MNGGDGNLLQRMMTMKNLLQRARKTIKIKNMLFLTIAGIINAFGITIFLNPVNLYDSGISGTAMLAAQLTPESLSLSLFLIIFNLPLFLFGLKKQGKKFTFYAIYTVAVYSFVSWLITDVLPVDVSMASPLAGTDLLLCAVFGGVISGIGSGLAIKFGGAMDGIEVMAVIFAKKIGVSVGSFVMAYNIVLYVVCGFILQSWILPLYSIVTYFAALKTIDFIVEGFDRAKAATIIASVSRCDEICNALSEEFQSGVTVMQAQGGYSGKDKVMIYFVV
;
A
#
# COMPACT_ATOMS: atom_id res chain seq x y z
N MET A 1 23.85 -37.58 36.11
CA MET A 1 24.10 -36.81 34.89
C MET A 1 23.14 -37.30 33.81
N ASN A 2 22.00 -36.66 33.56
CA ASN A 2 21.15 -36.87 32.36
C ASN A 2 19.89 -35.99 32.39
N GLY A 3 20.03 -34.68 32.68
CA GLY A 3 18.92 -33.73 32.64
C GLY A 3 19.00 -32.70 31.49
N GLY A 4 20.10 -32.65 30.76
CA GLY A 4 20.34 -31.62 29.72
C GLY A 4 19.78 -31.98 28.33
N ASP A 5 19.87 -33.24 27.94
CA ASP A 5 19.54 -33.68 26.58
C ASP A 5 18.04 -33.68 26.29
N GLY A 6 17.20 -33.99 27.29
CA GLY A 6 15.76 -33.97 27.15
C GLY A 6 15.20 -32.55 26.87
N ASN A 7 15.80 -31.54 27.48
CA ASN A 7 15.39 -30.16 27.31
C ASN A 7 15.80 -29.58 25.93
N LEU A 8 16.94 -30.03 25.40
CA LEU A 8 17.43 -29.66 24.08
C LEU A 8 16.58 -30.28 22.95
N LEU A 9 16.27 -31.57 23.08
CA LEU A 9 15.39 -32.29 22.13
C LEU A 9 13.97 -31.70 22.12
N GLN A 10 13.41 -31.37 23.28
CA GLN A 10 12.11 -30.72 23.37
C GLN A 10 12.08 -29.35 22.76
N ARG A 11 13.14 -28.54 22.94
CA ARG A 11 13.31 -27.22 22.26
C ARG A 11 13.46 -27.36 20.76
N MET A 12 14.22 -28.34 20.28
CA MET A 12 14.37 -28.62 18.85
C MET A 12 13.07 -29.11 18.21
N MET A 13 12.31 -30.00 18.87
CA MET A 13 10.98 -30.40 18.39
C MET A 13 9.98 -29.25 18.36
N THR A 14 9.96 -28.40 19.38
CA THR A 14 9.11 -27.20 19.44
C THR A 14 9.46 -26.24 18.33
N MET A 15 10.75 -26.02 18.09
CA MET A 15 11.25 -25.15 17.01
C MET A 15 10.92 -25.71 15.62
N LYS A 16 11.07 -27.03 15.44
CA LYS A 16 10.69 -27.73 14.19
C LYS A 16 9.20 -27.65 13.91
N ASN A 17 8.36 -27.82 14.92
CA ASN A 17 6.91 -27.66 14.83
C ASN A 17 6.49 -26.20 14.56
N LEU A 18 7.18 -25.23 15.16
CA LEU A 18 6.96 -23.81 14.87
C LEU A 18 7.36 -23.44 13.43
N LEU A 19 8.49 -23.97 12.95
CA LEU A 19 8.94 -23.78 11.56
C LEU A 19 8.00 -24.45 10.56
N GLN A 20 7.48 -25.65 10.86
CA GLN A 20 6.49 -26.30 10.00
C GLN A 20 5.15 -25.57 9.98
N ARG A 21 4.68 -25.04 11.11
CA ARG A 21 3.48 -24.20 11.18
C ARG A 21 3.68 -22.88 10.42
N ALA A 22 4.84 -22.24 10.57
CA ALA A 22 5.18 -21.02 9.82
C ALA A 22 5.22 -21.29 8.30
N ARG A 23 5.82 -22.42 7.88
CA ARG A 23 5.92 -22.83 6.47
C ARG A 23 4.56 -23.12 5.84
N LYS A 24 3.59 -23.65 6.61
CA LYS A 24 2.19 -23.85 6.15
C LYS A 24 1.41 -22.54 6.00
N THR A 25 1.82 -21.48 6.71
CA THR A 25 1.12 -20.19 6.74
C THR A 25 1.69 -19.22 5.71
N ILE A 26 2.96 -19.35 5.35
CA ILE A 26 3.66 -18.48 4.38
C ILE A 26 3.57 -19.13 3.00
N LYS A 27 2.94 -18.40 2.05
CA LYS A 27 2.84 -18.85 0.66
C LYS A 27 4.05 -18.33 -0.13
N ILE A 28 4.84 -19.24 -0.72
CA ILE A 28 6.02 -18.90 -1.56
C ILE A 28 5.60 -17.98 -2.73
N LYS A 29 4.43 -18.22 -3.32
CA LYS A 29 3.87 -17.34 -4.35
C LYS A 29 3.79 -15.88 -3.90
N ASN A 30 3.31 -15.63 -2.66
CA ASN A 30 3.22 -14.27 -2.14
C ASN A 30 4.60 -13.65 -1.94
N MET A 31 5.58 -14.42 -1.46
CA MET A 31 6.96 -13.92 -1.30
C MET A 31 7.58 -13.50 -2.63
N LEU A 32 7.35 -14.27 -3.70
CA LEU A 32 7.82 -13.91 -5.03
C LEU A 32 7.24 -12.56 -5.49
N PHE A 33 5.92 -12.37 -5.35
CA PHE A 33 5.28 -11.10 -5.70
C PHE A 33 5.72 -9.95 -4.80
N LEU A 34 5.98 -10.19 -3.51
CA LEU A 34 6.52 -9.18 -2.59
C LEU A 34 7.96 -8.80 -2.95
N THR A 35 8.78 -9.74 -3.44
CA THR A 35 10.11 -9.43 -3.98
C THR A 35 10.01 -8.52 -5.19
N ILE A 36 9.14 -8.86 -6.15
CA ILE A 36 8.88 -8.03 -7.33
C ILE A 36 8.38 -6.64 -6.91
N ALA A 37 7.46 -6.58 -5.96
CA ALA A 37 6.93 -5.33 -5.41
C ALA A 37 8.04 -4.45 -4.82
N GLY A 38 8.93 -5.02 -4.00
CA GLY A 38 10.07 -4.30 -3.42
C GLY A 38 11.05 -3.78 -4.47
N ILE A 39 11.33 -4.58 -5.51
CA ILE A 39 12.21 -4.17 -6.62
C ILE A 39 11.60 -3.00 -7.40
N ILE A 40 10.31 -3.09 -7.76
CA ILE A 40 9.61 -2.05 -8.52
C ILE A 40 9.55 -0.75 -7.70
N ASN A 41 9.23 -0.83 -6.42
CA ASN A 41 9.18 0.33 -5.54
C ASN A 41 10.55 1.00 -5.42
N ALA A 42 11.61 0.22 -5.16
CA ALA A 42 12.97 0.72 -5.10
C ALA A 42 13.35 1.46 -6.39
N PHE A 43 13.03 0.89 -7.54
CA PHE A 43 13.30 1.52 -8.83
C PHE A 43 12.56 2.86 -8.97
N GLY A 44 11.27 2.93 -8.66
CA GLY A 44 10.49 4.17 -8.73
C GLY A 44 11.07 5.27 -7.86
N ILE A 45 11.44 4.94 -6.62
CA ILE A 45 11.96 5.93 -5.68
C ILE A 45 13.40 6.33 -6.01
N THR A 46 14.29 5.37 -6.23
CA THR A 46 15.72 5.68 -6.40
C THR A 46 16.06 6.27 -7.76
N ILE A 47 15.32 5.94 -8.81
CA ILE A 47 15.59 6.42 -10.18
C ILE A 47 14.86 7.72 -10.51
N PHE A 48 13.65 7.90 -9.96
CA PHE A 48 12.82 9.06 -10.32
C PHE A 48 12.69 10.09 -9.22
N LEU A 49 12.44 9.69 -7.98
CA LEU A 49 12.10 10.64 -6.91
C LEU A 49 13.35 11.16 -6.18
N ASN A 50 14.20 10.25 -5.72
CA ASN A 50 15.36 10.61 -4.91
C ASN A 50 16.34 11.56 -5.61
N PRO A 51 16.68 11.40 -6.92
CA PRO A 51 17.63 12.26 -7.61
C PRO A 51 17.21 13.72 -7.71
N VAL A 52 15.92 13.98 -7.72
CA VAL A 52 15.35 15.35 -7.81
C VAL A 52 14.74 15.82 -6.50
N ASN A 53 15.02 15.11 -5.40
CA ASN A 53 14.54 15.41 -4.05
C ASN A 53 13.01 15.50 -3.94
N LEU A 54 12.27 14.75 -4.75
CA LEU A 54 10.83 14.57 -4.59
C LEU A 54 10.56 13.50 -3.53
N TYR A 55 9.59 13.75 -2.68
CA TYR A 55 9.26 12.86 -1.58
C TYR A 55 8.13 11.91 -1.97
N ASP A 56 8.33 10.63 -1.63
CA ASP A 56 7.27 9.64 -1.63
C ASP A 56 6.30 9.87 -0.46
N SER A 57 5.31 9.04 -0.33
CA SER A 57 4.35 9.11 0.77
C SER A 57 4.88 8.42 2.05
N GLY A 58 4.32 8.80 3.19
CA GLY A 58 4.48 8.07 4.43
C GLY A 58 5.88 8.09 5.02
N ILE A 59 6.28 6.96 5.58
CA ILE A 59 7.59 6.79 6.21
C ILE A 59 8.71 6.79 5.18
N SER A 60 8.45 6.31 3.96
CA SER A 60 9.42 6.38 2.87
C SER A 60 9.80 7.83 2.56
N GLY A 61 8.81 8.73 2.43
CA GLY A 61 9.05 10.16 2.26
C GLY A 61 9.78 10.79 3.46
N THR A 62 9.44 10.38 4.69
CA THR A 62 10.15 10.82 5.90
C THR A 62 11.61 10.33 5.91
N ALA A 63 11.87 9.10 5.45
CA ALA A 63 13.21 8.55 5.32
C ALA A 63 14.04 9.32 4.27
N MET A 64 13.42 9.71 3.15
CA MET A 64 14.05 10.54 2.12
C MET A 64 14.44 11.93 2.66
N LEU A 65 13.53 12.58 3.41
CA LEU A 65 13.85 13.86 4.06
C LEU A 65 15.01 13.70 5.06
N ALA A 66 14.98 12.65 5.88
CA ALA A 66 16.05 12.39 6.85
C ALA A 66 17.38 12.13 6.16
N ALA A 67 17.40 11.35 5.08
CA ALA A 67 18.62 11.09 4.30
C ALA A 67 19.19 12.38 3.68
N GLN A 68 18.32 13.28 3.19
CA GLN A 68 18.75 14.57 2.62
C GLN A 68 19.33 15.52 3.67
N LEU A 69 18.87 15.46 4.91
CA LEU A 69 19.33 16.33 6.00
C LEU A 69 20.57 15.81 6.74
N THR A 70 21.01 14.60 6.44
CA THR A 70 22.11 13.93 7.13
C THR A 70 23.31 13.74 6.20
N PRO A 71 24.52 13.50 6.73
CA PRO A 71 25.70 13.21 5.91
C PRO A 71 25.49 11.98 5.02
N GLU A 72 26.16 11.93 3.86
CA GLU A 72 26.11 10.84 2.87
C GLU A 72 26.38 9.44 3.43
N SER A 73 27.06 9.36 4.58
CA SER A 73 27.28 8.09 5.29
C SER A 73 25.99 7.44 5.82
N LEU A 74 24.89 8.20 5.94
CA LEU A 74 23.58 7.72 6.39
C LEU A 74 22.63 7.62 5.20
N SER A 75 22.64 6.45 4.56
CA SER A 75 21.88 6.22 3.34
C SER A 75 20.35 6.17 3.56
N LEU A 76 19.59 6.46 2.51
CA LEU A 76 18.14 6.28 2.47
C LEU A 76 17.72 4.89 2.94
N SER A 77 18.44 3.85 2.52
CA SER A 77 18.17 2.45 2.87
C SER A 77 18.20 2.20 4.37
N LEU A 78 19.11 2.85 5.08
CA LEU A 78 19.22 2.77 6.54
C LEU A 78 17.99 3.38 7.21
N PHE A 79 17.56 4.57 6.79
CA PHE A 79 16.37 5.23 7.34
C PHE A 79 15.08 4.48 7.06
N LEU A 80 14.96 3.86 5.88
CA LEU A 80 13.83 3.01 5.55
C LEU A 80 13.66 1.87 6.55
N ILE A 81 14.75 1.22 6.95
CA ILE A 81 14.72 0.14 7.95
C ILE A 81 14.42 0.70 9.33
N ILE A 82 15.16 1.74 9.76
CA ILE A 82 15.03 2.30 11.11
C ILE A 82 13.62 2.80 11.40
N PHE A 83 13.00 3.50 10.46
CA PHE A 83 11.68 4.09 10.69
C PHE A 83 10.53 3.09 10.51
N ASN A 84 10.65 2.15 9.57
CA ASN A 84 9.59 1.17 9.33
C ASN A 84 9.57 0.05 10.37
N LEU A 85 10.72 -0.42 10.84
CA LEU A 85 10.81 -1.57 11.75
C LEU A 85 10.01 -1.39 13.05
N PRO A 86 10.11 -0.26 13.79
CA PRO A 86 9.32 -0.05 15.01
C PRO A 86 7.81 -0.08 14.74
N LEU A 87 7.36 0.49 13.61
CA LEU A 87 5.95 0.55 13.24
C LEU A 87 5.39 -0.84 12.92
N PHE A 88 6.17 -1.67 12.22
CA PHE A 88 5.79 -3.05 11.96
C PHE A 88 5.76 -3.90 13.22
N LEU A 89 6.72 -3.71 14.14
CA LEU A 89 6.72 -4.39 15.43
C LEU A 89 5.51 -4.00 16.28
N PHE A 90 5.12 -2.72 16.26
CA PHE A 90 3.88 -2.27 16.88
C PHE A 90 2.65 -2.89 16.22
N GLY A 91 2.63 -2.98 14.89
CA GLY A 91 1.58 -3.61 14.09
C GLY A 91 1.40 -5.10 14.36
N LEU A 92 2.44 -5.79 14.85
CA LEU A 92 2.45 -7.24 15.06
C LEU A 92 1.28 -7.72 15.93
N LYS A 93 0.92 -6.94 16.95
CA LYS A 93 -0.17 -7.26 17.89
C LYS A 93 -1.56 -7.10 17.29
N LYS A 94 -1.70 -6.29 16.25
CA LYS A 94 -3.00 -5.90 15.68
C LYS A 94 -3.30 -6.53 14.31
N GLN A 95 -2.27 -6.64 13.45
CA GLN A 95 -2.40 -7.17 12.08
C GLN A 95 -2.03 -8.66 11.96
N GLY A 96 -1.39 -9.21 13.00
CA GLY A 96 -0.99 -10.61 13.05
C GLY A 96 0.38 -10.89 12.42
N LYS A 97 0.93 -12.03 12.84
CA LYS A 97 2.32 -12.43 12.53
C LYS A 97 2.64 -12.55 11.02
N LYS A 98 1.67 -13.04 10.25
CA LYS A 98 1.86 -13.26 8.80
C LYS A 98 2.01 -11.95 8.04
N PHE A 99 1.10 -11.00 8.28
CA PHE A 99 1.14 -9.67 7.67
C PHE A 99 2.45 -8.96 8.01
N THR A 100 2.80 -8.92 9.29
CA THR A 100 4.04 -8.25 9.74
C THR A 100 5.28 -8.88 9.15
N PHE A 101 5.34 -10.21 9.04
CA PHE A 101 6.45 -10.88 8.38
C PHE A 101 6.58 -10.47 6.91
N TYR A 102 5.46 -10.45 6.18
CA TYR A 102 5.46 -10.02 4.78
C TYR A 102 5.85 -8.55 4.62
N ALA A 103 5.37 -7.67 5.50
CA ALA A 103 5.73 -6.25 5.49
C ALA A 103 7.24 -6.04 5.75
N ILE A 104 7.78 -6.65 6.81
CA ILE A 104 9.22 -6.59 7.11
C ILE A 104 10.05 -7.15 5.94
N TYR A 105 9.63 -8.29 5.37
CA TYR A 105 10.31 -8.88 4.22
C TYR A 105 10.31 -7.92 3.01
N THR A 106 9.17 -7.33 2.70
CA THR A 106 9.04 -6.42 1.54
C THR A 106 9.90 -5.19 1.70
N VAL A 107 9.88 -4.56 2.88
CA VAL A 107 10.75 -3.40 3.17
C VAL A 107 12.22 -3.78 3.16
N ALA A 108 12.60 -4.96 3.66
CA ALA A 108 13.98 -5.42 3.58
C ALA A 108 14.45 -5.59 2.13
N VAL A 109 13.61 -6.16 1.25
CA VAL A 109 13.90 -6.25 -0.20
C VAL A 109 14.01 -4.84 -0.80
N TYR A 110 13.05 -3.98 -0.53
CA TYR A 110 13.05 -2.60 -1.00
C TYR A 110 14.32 -1.86 -0.57
N SER A 111 14.68 -1.90 0.71
CA SER A 111 15.87 -1.25 1.24
C SER A 111 17.16 -1.82 0.65
N PHE A 112 17.23 -3.15 0.47
CA PHE A 112 18.39 -3.80 -0.14
C PHE A 112 18.57 -3.40 -1.60
N VAL A 113 17.49 -3.37 -2.38
CA VAL A 113 17.54 -2.97 -3.80
C VAL A 113 17.84 -1.47 -3.93
N SER A 114 17.29 -0.63 -3.06
CA SER A 114 17.63 0.80 -3.01
C SER A 114 19.13 0.98 -2.77
N TRP A 115 19.69 0.32 -1.76
CA TRP A 115 21.12 0.34 -1.48
C TRP A 115 21.94 -0.16 -2.67
N LEU A 116 21.50 -1.24 -3.32
CA LEU A 116 22.20 -1.77 -4.50
C LEU A 116 22.25 -0.75 -5.64
N ILE A 117 21.17 -0.01 -5.87
CA ILE A 117 21.09 1.00 -6.95
C ILE A 117 21.92 2.24 -6.59
N THR A 118 21.83 2.73 -5.34
CA THR A 118 22.46 3.99 -4.94
C THR A 118 23.93 3.87 -4.62
N ASP A 119 24.34 2.76 -4.00
CA ASP A 119 25.68 2.64 -3.39
C ASP A 119 26.58 1.64 -4.13
N VAL A 120 26.03 0.70 -4.90
CA VAL A 120 26.82 -0.40 -5.51
C VAL A 120 26.88 -0.30 -7.03
N LEU A 121 25.74 -0.02 -7.68
CA LEU A 121 25.70 0.07 -9.14
C LEU A 121 26.23 1.42 -9.63
N PRO A 122 26.93 1.44 -10.79
CA PRO A 122 27.46 2.68 -11.37
C PRO A 122 26.34 3.51 -12.04
N VAL A 123 25.22 3.71 -11.34
CA VAL A 123 24.10 4.53 -11.81
C VAL A 123 24.20 5.88 -11.11
N ASP A 124 24.44 6.93 -11.87
CA ASP A 124 24.47 8.27 -11.30
C ASP A 124 23.04 8.75 -11.04
N VAL A 125 22.70 8.82 -9.78
CA VAL A 125 21.41 9.30 -9.26
C VAL A 125 21.58 10.54 -8.37
N SER A 126 22.74 11.21 -8.45
CA SER A 126 23.10 12.28 -7.52
C SER A 126 22.42 13.62 -7.83
N MET A 127 22.23 13.95 -9.10
CA MET A 127 21.75 15.29 -9.51
C MET A 127 20.53 15.28 -10.42
N ALA A 128 20.23 14.15 -11.05
CA ALA A 128 19.12 14.05 -12.00
C ALA A 128 18.65 12.60 -12.13
N SER A 129 17.40 12.42 -12.50
CA SER A 129 16.91 11.08 -12.84
C SER A 129 17.63 10.56 -14.09
N PRO A 130 18.18 9.35 -14.08
CA PRO A 130 18.80 8.74 -15.26
C PRO A 130 17.87 8.62 -16.47
N LEU A 131 16.55 8.62 -16.24
CA LEU A 131 15.53 8.44 -17.28
C LEU A 131 14.73 9.71 -17.59
N ALA A 132 14.56 10.61 -16.63
CA ALA A 132 13.72 11.80 -16.75
C ALA A 132 14.48 13.12 -16.57
N GLY A 133 15.79 13.06 -16.35
CA GLY A 133 16.62 14.25 -16.12
C GLY A 133 16.16 15.04 -14.90
N THR A 134 16.03 16.36 -15.05
CA THR A 134 15.60 17.28 -13.99
C THR A 134 14.13 17.70 -14.12
N ASP A 135 13.35 17.05 -14.99
CA ASP A 135 11.92 17.34 -15.14
C ASP A 135 11.15 16.82 -13.92
N LEU A 136 10.78 17.75 -13.04
CA LEU A 136 10.10 17.44 -11.79
C LEU A 136 8.72 16.80 -12.00
N LEU A 137 7.99 17.22 -13.06
CA LEU A 137 6.66 16.67 -13.31
C LEU A 137 6.76 15.21 -13.82
N LEU A 138 7.68 14.97 -14.74
CA LEU A 138 7.94 13.64 -15.26
C LEU A 138 8.41 12.71 -14.15
N CYS A 139 9.34 13.15 -13.32
CA CYS A 139 9.81 12.41 -12.15
C CYS A 139 8.68 12.13 -11.16
N ALA A 140 7.84 13.13 -10.86
CA ALA A 140 6.73 13.00 -9.92
C ALA A 140 5.69 11.96 -10.40
N VAL A 141 5.28 12.07 -11.68
CA VAL A 141 4.25 11.18 -12.24
C VAL A 141 4.78 9.76 -12.37
N PHE A 142 5.91 9.56 -13.05
CA PHE A 142 6.44 8.20 -13.26
C PHE A 142 6.97 7.58 -11.98
N GLY A 143 7.64 8.35 -11.13
CA GLY A 143 8.06 7.88 -9.82
C GLY A 143 6.88 7.43 -8.97
N GLY A 144 5.81 8.24 -8.93
CA GLY A 144 4.57 7.92 -8.22
C GLY A 144 3.86 6.69 -8.80
N VAL A 145 3.73 6.58 -10.13
CA VAL A 145 3.11 5.41 -10.77
C VAL A 145 3.90 4.14 -10.45
N ILE A 146 5.23 4.16 -10.61
CA ILE A 146 6.07 2.98 -10.42
C ILE A 146 6.11 2.58 -8.94
N SER A 147 6.30 3.54 -8.02
CA SER A 147 6.23 3.24 -6.58
C SER A 147 4.84 2.73 -6.18
N GLY A 148 3.79 3.31 -6.76
CA GLY A 148 2.40 2.87 -6.58
C GLY A 148 2.13 1.44 -7.06
N ILE A 149 2.75 0.99 -8.16
CA ILE A 149 2.69 -0.43 -8.58
C ILE A 149 3.32 -1.32 -7.51
N GLY A 150 4.50 -0.96 -7.00
CA GLY A 150 5.16 -1.70 -5.94
C GLY A 150 4.30 -1.80 -4.68
N SER A 151 3.81 -0.66 -4.17
CA SER A 151 2.95 -0.60 -2.98
C SER A 151 1.63 -1.36 -3.18
N GLY A 152 0.96 -1.19 -4.32
CA GLY A 152 -0.26 -1.90 -4.66
C GLY A 152 -0.08 -3.42 -4.70
N LEU A 153 1.00 -3.90 -5.29
CA LEU A 153 1.35 -5.33 -5.27
C LEU A 153 1.62 -5.83 -3.84
N ALA A 154 2.35 -5.06 -3.02
CA ALA A 154 2.62 -5.43 -1.64
C ALA A 154 1.32 -5.63 -0.86
N ILE A 155 0.38 -4.69 -0.94
CA ILE A 155 -0.94 -4.74 -0.30
C ILE A 155 -1.74 -5.94 -0.83
N LYS A 156 -1.81 -6.12 -2.15
CA LYS A 156 -2.56 -7.22 -2.79
C LYS A 156 -2.10 -8.60 -2.35
N PHE A 157 -0.81 -8.77 -2.09
CA PHE A 157 -0.24 -10.05 -1.63
C PHE A 157 -0.09 -10.15 -0.12
N GLY A 158 -0.69 -9.24 0.63
CA GLY A 158 -0.86 -9.31 2.08
C GLY A 158 0.33 -8.83 2.89
N GLY A 159 1.18 -7.98 2.30
CA GLY A 159 2.24 -7.20 2.93
C GLY A 159 1.88 -5.72 3.02
N ALA A 160 2.90 -4.90 3.30
CA ALA A 160 2.87 -3.45 3.22
C ALA A 160 4.26 -2.98 2.77
N MET A 161 4.32 -1.85 2.10
CA MET A 161 5.56 -1.22 1.70
C MET A 161 6.02 -0.19 2.73
N ASP A 162 5.08 0.32 3.53
CA ASP A 162 5.33 1.41 4.43
C ASP A 162 4.66 1.21 5.80
N GLY A 163 5.35 1.60 6.87
CA GLY A 163 4.86 1.49 8.25
C GLY A 163 3.66 2.39 8.53
N ILE A 164 3.48 3.50 7.80
CA ILE A 164 2.31 4.36 7.95
C ILE A 164 1.03 3.65 7.50
N GLU A 165 1.07 2.78 6.50
CA GLU A 165 -0.07 1.98 6.08
C GLU A 165 -0.54 1.06 7.21
N VAL A 166 0.40 0.45 7.93
CA VAL A 166 0.10 -0.39 9.10
C VAL A 166 -0.53 0.43 10.21
N MET A 167 0.02 1.61 10.49
CA MET A 167 -0.50 2.53 11.50
C MET A 167 -1.88 3.05 11.10
N ALA A 168 -2.07 3.37 9.82
CA ALA A 168 -3.34 3.85 9.29
C ALA A 168 -4.46 2.82 9.50
N VAL A 169 -4.23 1.53 9.23
CA VAL A 169 -5.21 0.47 9.47
C VAL A 169 -5.58 0.37 10.96
N ILE A 170 -4.61 0.59 11.86
CA ILE A 170 -4.84 0.50 13.32
C ILE A 170 -5.60 1.72 13.84
N PHE A 171 -5.15 2.92 13.48
CA PHE A 171 -5.65 4.16 14.06
C PHE A 171 -6.87 4.72 13.33
N ALA A 172 -6.94 4.61 12.00
CA ALA A 172 -8.07 5.09 11.22
C ALA A 172 -9.39 4.47 11.71
N LYS A 173 -9.39 3.15 11.95
CA LYS A 173 -10.56 2.46 12.52
C LYS A 173 -10.91 2.94 13.92
N LYS A 174 -9.91 3.32 14.75
CA LYS A 174 -10.13 3.80 16.11
C LYS A 174 -10.68 5.23 16.14
N ILE A 175 -10.26 6.06 15.19
CA ILE A 175 -10.64 7.48 15.08
C ILE A 175 -11.91 7.66 14.25
N GLY A 176 -12.32 6.64 13.47
CA GLY A 176 -13.49 6.70 12.61
C GLY A 176 -13.25 7.38 11.25
N VAL A 177 -11.99 7.41 10.79
CA VAL A 177 -11.61 7.94 9.46
C VAL A 177 -11.22 6.81 8.51
N SER A 178 -11.14 7.09 7.20
CA SER A 178 -10.63 6.11 6.25
C SER A 178 -9.10 5.98 6.35
N VAL A 179 -8.56 4.81 5.95
CA VAL A 179 -7.11 4.57 5.90
C VAL A 179 -6.43 5.63 5.01
N GLY A 180 -6.99 5.88 3.83
CA GLY A 180 -6.46 6.89 2.90
C GLY A 180 -6.47 8.30 3.49
N SER A 181 -7.53 8.70 4.22
CA SER A 181 -7.58 10.00 4.90
C SER A 181 -6.51 10.13 5.97
N PHE A 182 -6.21 9.05 6.70
CA PHE A 182 -5.15 9.06 7.71
C PHE A 182 -3.77 9.24 7.06
N VAL A 183 -3.47 8.49 6.01
CA VAL A 183 -2.20 8.59 5.26
C VAL A 183 -2.09 9.98 4.61
N MET A 184 -3.17 10.50 4.04
CA MET A 184 -3.19 11.84 3.44
C MET A 184 -2.89 12.93 4.48
N ALA A 185 -3.50 12.86 5.67
CA ALA A 185 -3.22 13.80 6.76
C ALA A 185 -1.74 13.78 7.17
N TYR A 186 -1.16 12.58 7.29
CA TYR A 186 0.27 12.44 7.55
C TYR A 186 1.13 13.09 6.46
N ASN A 187 0.82 12.82 5.19
CA ASN A 187 1.56 13.36 4.05
C ASN A 187 1.47 14.90 3.97
N ILE A 188 0.31 15.49 4.28
CA ILE A 188 0.18 16.96 4.36
C ILE A 188 1.15 17.51 5.41
N VAL A 189 1.19 16.91 6.60
CA VAL A 189 2.13 17.33 7.66
C VAL A 189 3.58 17.18 7.19
N LEU A 190 3.93 16.05 6.59
CA LEU A 190 5.27 15.79 6.05
C LEU A 190 5.66 16.87 5.03
N TYR A 191 4.83 17.13 4.03
CA TYR A 191 5.14 18.08 2.96
C TYR A 191 5.20 19.52 3.45
N VAL A 192 4.39 19.88 4.43
CA VAL A 192 4.50 21.19 5.10
C VAL A 192 5.84 21.31 5.83
N VAL A 193 6.24 20.28 6.58
CA VAL A 193 7.55 20.25 7.25
C VAL A 193 8.69 20.33 6.24
N CYS A 194 8.61 19.60 5.12
CA CYS A 194 9.60 19.70 4.03
C CYS A 194 9.68 21.14 3.50
N GLY A 195 8.56 21.80 3.25
CA GLY A 195 8.51 23.19 2.74
C GLY A 195 9.21 24.18 3.67
N PHE A 196 9.00 24.05 4.98
CA PHE A 196 9.67 24.90 5.98
C PHE A 196 11.17 24.62 6.11
N ILE A 197 11.56 23.34 6.16
CA ILE A 197 12.98 22.96 6.29
C ILE A 197 13.78 23.36 5.06
N LEU A 198 13.23 23.11 3.86
CA LEU A 198 13.91 23.37 2.60
C LEU A 198 13.79 24.83 2.14
N GLN A 199 12.99 25.64 2.84
CA GLN A 199 12.69 27.03 2.45
C GLN A 199 12.18 27.11 1.00
N SER A 200 11.51 26.08 0.50
CA SER A 200 10.97 25.98 -0.86
C SER A 200 9.71 25.15 -0.88
N TRP A 201 8.68 25.63 -1.55
CA TRP A 201 7.39 24.96 -1.71
C TRP A 201 7.27 24.16 -3.01
N ILE A 202 8.25 24.31 -3.93
CA ILE A 202 8.20 23.64 -5.25
C ILE A 202 8.22 22.13 -5.09
N LEU A 203 9.21 21.59 -4.37
CA LEU A 203 9.34 20.13 -4.18
C LEU A 203 8.17 19.51 -3.40
N PRO A 204 7.69 20.09 -2.28
CA PRO A 204 6.47 19.61 -1.62
C PRO A 204 5.24 19.58 -2.51
N LEU A 205 5.03 20.60 -3.37
CA LEU A 205 3.90 20.62 -4.30
C LEU A 205 3.99 19.52 -5.36
N TYR A 206 5.15 19.27 -5.93
CA TYR A 206 5.37 18.14 -6.83
C TYR A 206 5.24 16.77 -6.12
N SER A 207 5.62 16.69 -4.84
CA SER A 207 5.41 15.49 -4.03
C SER A 207 3.94 15.17 -3.80
N ILE A 208 3.06 16.17 -3.78
CA ILE A 208 1.60 15.96 -3.80
C ILE A 208 1.19 15.27 -5.12
N VAL A 209 1.74 15.69 -6.26
CA VAL A 209 1.48 15.02 -7.56
C VAL A 209 1.96 13.58 -7.53
N THR A 210 3.16 13.32 -7.00
CA THR A 210 3.69 11.96 -6.79
C THR A 210 2.71 11.11 -5.97
N TYR A 211 2.24 11.64 -4.85
CA TYR A 211 1.29 10.93 -3.97
C TYR A 211 -0.01 10.58 -4.69
N PHE A 212 -0.60 11.53 -5.43
CA PHE A 212 -1.82 11.26 -6.20
C PHE A 212 -1.62 10.21 -7.29
N ALA A 213 -0.50 10.26 -8.01
CA ALA A 213 -0.15 9.27 -9.01
C ALA A 213 0.00 7.87 -8.38
N ALA A 214 0.72 7.78 -7.25
CA ALA A 214 0.87 6.53 -6.49
C ALA A 214 -0.47 6.01 -5.98
N LEU A 215 -1.29 6.87 -5.34
CA LEU A 215 -2.59 6.48 -4.78
C LEU A 215 -3.52 5.89 -5.86
N LYS A 216 -3.63 6.55 -7.01
CA LYS A 216 -4.46 6.06 -8.12
C LYS A 216 -3.95 4.74 -8.69
N THR A 217 -2.64 4.58 -8.74
CA THR A 217 -2.02 3.32 -9.19
C THR A 217 -2.25 2.19 -8.18
N ILE A 218 -2.12 2.48 -6.88
CA ILE A 218 -2.42 1.52 -5.80
C ILE A 218 -3.87 1.05 -5.90
N ASP A 219 -4.83 1.99 -5.99
CA ASP A 219 -6.25 1.68 -6.12
C ASP A 219 -6.49 0.74 -7.31
N PHE A 220 -5.89 1.06 -8.45
CA PHE A 220 -6.00 0.26 -9.67
C PHE A 220 -5.44 -1.17 -9.52
N ILE A 221 -4.27 -1.32 -8.91
CA ILE A 221 -3.62 -2.62 -8.72
C ILE A 221 -4.37 -3.47 -7.68
N VAL A 222 -4.84 -2.86 -6.60
CA VAL A 222 -5.53 -3.55 -5.49
C VAL A 222 -6.93 -3.98 -5.90
N GLU A 223 -7.72 -3.06 -6.46
CA GLU A 223 -9.11 -3.30 -6.84
C GLU A 223 -9.24 -4.03 -8.19
N GLY A 224 -8.28 -3.85 -9.10
CA GLY A 224 -8.29 -4.45 -10.45
C GLY A 224 -9.18 -3.71 -11.45
N PHE A 225 -9.34 -4.32 -12.62
CA PHE A 225 -10.17 -3.77 -13.69
C PHE A 225 -11.67 -4.03 -13.50
N ASP A 226 -12.01 -5.14 -12.85
CA ASP A 226 -13.40 -5.58 -12.70
C ASP A 226 -14.00 -5.01 -11.41
N ARG A 227 -14.45 -3.76 -11.48
CA ARG A 227 -15.27 -3.17 -10.42
C ARG A 227 -16.73 -3.51 -10.69
N ALA A 228 -17.24 -4.51 -10.00
CA ALA A 228 -18.69 -4.73 -9.99
C ALA A 228 -19.40 -3.50 -9.41
N LYS A 229 -20.38 -2.98 -10.14
CA LYS A 229 -21.25 -1.91 -9.67
C LYS A 229 -22.58 -2.50 -9.30
N ALA A 230 -23.04 -2.22 -8.09
CA ALA A 230 -24.36 -2.61 -7.65
C ALA A 230 -25.31 -1.41 -7.72
N ALA A 231 -26.48 -1.62 -8.29
CA ALA A 231 -27.57 -0.67 -8.27
C ALA A 231 -28.75 -1.24 -7.46
N THR A 232 -29.32 -0.41 -6.62
CA THR A 232 -30.58 -0.73 -5.92
C THR A 232 -31.67 0.20 -6.46
N ILE A 233 -32.65 -0.37 -7.12
CA ILE A 233 -33.76 0.37 -7.73
C ILE A 233 -35.03 0.07 -6.92
N ILE A 234 -35.71 1.12 -6.43
CA ILE A 234 -36.99 0.99 -5.73
C ILE A 234 -38.11 1.42 -6.68
N ALA A 235 -38.96 0.49 -7.04
CA ALA A 235 -40.06 0.71 -8.00
C ALA A 235 -41.42 0.31 -7.43
N SER A 236 -42.49 0.68 -8.16
CA SER A 236 -43.81 0.13 -7.91
C SER A 236 -43.86 -1.31 -8.40
N VAL A 237 -44.70 -2.14 -7.76
CA VAL A 237 -44.87 -3.54 -8.14
C VAL A 237 -45.27 -3.68 -9.62
N SER A 238 -46.09 -2.76 -10.14
CA SER A 238 -46.54 -2.77 -11.54
C SER A 238 -45.45 -2.56 -12.60
N ARG A 239 -44.28 -1.99 -12.23
CA ARG A 239 -43.15 -1.75 -13.15
C ARG A 239 -42.01 -2.73 -12.97
N CYS A 240 -42.18 -3.71 -12.08
CA CYS A 240 -41.10 -4.64 -11.75
C CYS A 240 -40.60 -5.40 -12.98
N ASP A 241 -41.52 -6.03 -13.70
CA ASP A 241 -41.20 -6.89 -14.84
C ASP A 241 -40.57 -6.10 -16.01
N GLU A 242 -41.08 -4.89 -16.27
CA GLU A 242 -40.53 -3.98 -17.29
C GLU A 242 -39.08 -3.65 -17.00
N ILE A 243 -38.78 -3.23 -15.75
CA ILE A 243 -37.42 -2.86 -15.34
C ILE A 243 -36.47 -4.08 -15.31
N CYS A 244 -36.95 -5.22 -14.80
CA CYS A 244 -36.16 -6.45 -14.74
C CYS A 244 -35.81 -6.96 -16.13
N ASN A 245 -36.75 -6.96 -17.07
CA ASN A 245 -36.50 -7.38 -18.44
C ASN A 245 -35.50 -6.43 -19.14
N ALA A 246 -35.70 -5.12 -19.04
CA ALA A 246 -34.83 -4.13 -19.62
C ALA A 246 -33.36 -4.26 -19.09
N LEU A 247 -33.20 -4.45 -17.77
CA LEU A 247 -31.87 -4.65 -17.18
C LEU A 247 -31.24 -5.97 -17.62
N SER A 248 -32.02 -7.05 -17.67
CA SER A 248 -31.52 -8.37 -18.05
C SER A 248 -31.15 -8.45 -19.53
N GLU A 249 -31.88 -7.78 -20.42
CA GLU A 249 -31.59 -7.71 -21.84
C GLU A 249 -30.35 -6.85 -22.14
N GLU A 250 -30.27 -5.64 -21.54
CA GLU A 250 -29.20 -4.71 -21.79
C GLU A 250 -27.84 -5.20 -21.27
N PHE A 251 -27.82 -5.78 -20.06
CA PHE A 251 -26.58 -6.16 -19.38
C PHE A 251 -26.29 -7.66 -19.37
N GLN A 252 -27.19 -8.49 -19.88
CA GLN A 252 -27.11 -9.95 -19.89
C GLN A 252 -26.75 -10.54 -18.49
N SER A 253 -27.30 -9.92 -17.44
CA SER A 253 -27.04 -10.25 -16.04
C SER A 253 -28.32 -10.51 -15.27
N GLY A 254 -28.21 -11.33 -14.22
CA GLY A 254 -29.34 -11.66 -13.35
C GLY A 254 -29.76 -10.48 -12.47
N VAL A 255 -31.06 -10.38 -12.22
CA VAL A 255 -31.66 -9.36 -11.36
C VAL A 255 -32.31 -10.03 -10.16
N THR A 256 -32.08 -9.49 -8.96
CA THR A 256 -32.71 -9.99 -7.72
C THR A 256 -33.82 -9.04 -7.31
N VAL A 257 -35.03 -9.58 -7.14
CA VAL A 257 -36.23 -8.81 -6.72
C VAL A 257 -36.56 -9.15 -5.28
N MET A 258 -36.77 -8.13 -4.46
CA MET A 258 -37.19 -8.23 -3.07
C MET A 258 -38.48 -7.41 -2.87
N GLN A 259 -39.45 -7.97 -2.14
CA GLN A 259 -40.60 -7.21 -1.74
C GLN A 259 -40.26 -6.17 -0.69
N ALA A 260 -40.80 -4.98 -0.80
CA ALA A 260 -40.58 -3.87 0.09
C ALA A 260 -41.87 -3.07 0.30
N GLN A 261 -41.95 -2.33 1.39
CA GLN A 261 -43.06 -1.43 1.68
C GLN A 261 -42.57 -0.03 1.93
N GLY A 262 -43.20 0.97 1.38
CA GLY A 262 -42.87 2.36 1.62
C GLY A 262 -43.19 2.76 3.05
N GLY A 263 -42.16 3.08 3.86
CA GLY A 263 -42.31 3.39 5.28
C GLY A 263 -43.26 4.59 5.57
N TYR A 264 -43.30 5.57 4.69
CA TYR A 264 -44.22 6.72 4.82
C TYR A 264 -45.56 6.51 4.17
N SER A 265 -45.60 5.90 2.97
CA SER A 265 -46.83 5.75 2.17
C SER A 265 -47.60 4.48 2.47
N GLY A 266 -47.04 3.50 3.16
CA GLY A 266 -47.62 2.17 3.37
C GLY A 266 -47.81 1.35 2.10
N LYS A 267 -47.46 1.88 0.91
CA LYS A 267 -47.69 1.22 -0.38
C LYS A 267 -46.66 0.13 -0.62
N ASP A 268 -47.10 -0.96 -1.23
CA ASP A 268 -46.21 -2.04 -1.65
C ASP A 268 -45.30 -1.57 -2.79
N LYS A 269 -44.02 -1.93 -2.67
CA LYS A 269 -42.96 -1.63 -3.61
C LYS A 269 -42.10 -2.86 -3.82
N VAL A 270 -41.25 -2.81 -4.82
CA VAL A 270 -40.17 -3.78 -5.06
C VAL A 270 -38.83 -3.10 -5.01
N MET A 271 -37.88 -3.78 -4.40
CA MET A 271 -36.46 -3.42 -4.43
C MET A 271 -35.79 -4.38 -5.40
N ILE A 272 -35.25 -3.84 -6.48
CA ILE A 272 -34.55 -4.55 -7.52
C ILE A 272 -33.04 -4.34 -7.26
N TYR A 273 -32.32 -5.42 -6.97
CA TYR A 273 -30.89 -5.41 -6.79
C TYR A 273 -30.23 -6.01 -8.03
N PHE A 274 -29.31 -5.25 -8.59
CA PHE A 274 -28.66 -5.57 -9.84
C PHE A 274 -27.15 -5.29 -9.73
N VAL A 275 -26.31 -6.20 -10.25
CA VAL A 275 -24.83 -6.11 -10.21
C VAL A 275 -24.31 -6.30 -11.63
N VAL A 276 -23.45 -5.35 -12.04
CA VAL A 276 -22.74 -5.36 -13.34
C VAL A 276 -21.25 -5.37 -13.09
#